data_17bc4559c71fc5990899c477834ba36f
#
_entry.id   17bc4559c71fc5990899c477834ba36f
#
_cell.length_a   1.000
_cell.length_b   1.000
_cell.length_c   1.000
_cell.angle_alpha   90.00
_cell.angle_beta   90.00
_cell.angle_gamma   90.00
#
_symmetry.space_group_name_H-M   'P 1'
#
loop_
_entity.id
_entity.type
_entity.pdbx_description
1 polymer ?
#
loop_
_entity_poly.entity_id
_entity_poly.type
_entity_poly.pdbx_seq_one_letter_code
_entity_poly.pdbx_strand_id
1 'polypeptide(L)'
;KSRAKRWPRHVIMGADQVGVWEGEITGKPHTEENAGAQLRKDRGNIVTFYTGLAMFNSATGHVQTEWEPFDVHVRQLSDQEIDDYVRKERPLQCAGSFKSEGLGIGLFERLEGRDPNTLVGLPLIALCQMLRREQRNPLQS
;
A
#
# COMPACT_ATOMS: atom_id res chain seq x y z
N LYS A 1 10.29 -21.63 -21.49
CA LYS A 1 8.93 -22.18 -21.60
C LYS A 1 8.26 -22.33 -20.25
N SER A 2 8.94 -22.88 -19.27
CA SER A 2 8.38 -22.94 -17.92
C SER A 2 8.10 -21.53 -17.37
N ARG A 3 8.96 -20.59 -17.73
CA ARG A 3 8.75 -19.20 -17.35
C ARG A 3 7.48 -18.63 -17.97
N ALA A 4 7.22 -18.92 -19.23
CA ALA A 4 6.03 -18.46 -19.91
C ALA A 4 4.75 -19.06 -19.30
N LYS A 5 4.85 -20.25 -18.71
CA LYS A 5 3.71 -20.86 -18.03
C LYS A 5 3.43 -20.19 -16.70
N ARG A 6 4.46 -19.80 -15.94
CA ARG A 6 4.29 -19.19 -14.64
C ARG A 6 3.87 -17.73 -14.72
N TRP A 7 4.48 -16.98 -15.66
CA TRP A 7 4.25 -15.54 -15.81
C TRP A 7 3.95 -15.22 -17.26
N PRO A 8 2.67 -15.16 -17.60
CA PRO A 8 2.26 -14.84 -18.97
C PRO A 8 2.88 -13.53 -19.42
N ARG A 9 3.55 -13.53 -20.56
CA ARG A 9 4.24 -12.35 -21.08
C ARG A 9 3.30 -11.23 -21.50
N HIS A 10 2.03 -11.56 -21.73
CA HIS A 10 1.02 -10.61 -22.16
C HIS A 10 0.19 -10.03 -21.02
N VAL A 11 0.57 -10.31 -19.78
CA VAL A 11 -0.11 -9.74 -18.61
C VAL A 11 0.73 -8.58 -18.09
N ILE A 12 0.11 -7.40 -18.00
CA ILE A 12 0.73 -6.19 -17.51
C ILE A 12 0.02 -5.76 -16.24
N MET A 13 0.79 -5.40 -15.22
CA MET A 13 0.24 -5.01 -13.91
C MET A 13 0.70 -3.61 -13.54
N GLY A 14 -0.18 -2.92 -12.81
CA GLY A 14 0.15 -1.67 -12.16
C GLY A 14 -0.43 -1.65 -10.76
N ALA A 15 0.22 -0.92 -9.86
CA ALA A 15 -0.24 -0.77 -8.48
C ALA A 15 -0.12 0.68 -8.05
N ASP A 16 -1.05 1.13 -7.21
CA ASP A 16 -1.02 2.47 -6.64
C ASP A 16 -1.60 2.42 -5.23
N GLN A 17 -1.23 3.37 -4.39
CA GLN A 17 -1.68 3.39 -3.00
C GLN A 17 -2.04 4.79 -2.57
N VAL A 18 -3.18 4.93 -1.89
CA VAL A 18 -3.61 6.19 -1.30
C VAL A 18 -4.07 5.95 0.13
N GLY A 19 -3.82 6.93 1.01
CA GLY A 19 -4.34 6.92 2.36
C GLY A 19 -5.56 7.83 2.46
N VAL A 20 -6.54 7.42 3.27
CA VAL A 20 -7.77 8.19 3.47
C VAL A 20 -8.04 8.34 4.97
N TRP A 21 -8.28 9.58 5.41
CA TRP A 21 -8.68 9.89 6.77
C TRP A 21 -9.83 10.89 6.72
N GLU A 22 -10.93 10.52 7.36
CA GLU A 22 -12.17 11.33 7.36
C GLU A 22 -12.60 11.81 5.97
N GLY A 23 -12.49 10.92 4.98
CA GLY A 23 -12.89 11.22 3.60
C GLY A 23 -11.89 12.04 2.81
N GLU A 24 -10.78 12.46 3.41
CA GLU A 24 -9.73 13.18 2.71
C GLU A 24 -8.63 12.23 2.26
N ILE A 25 -8.21 12.36 1.02
CA ILE A 25 -7.11 11.56 0.48
C ILE A 25 -5.79 12.19 0.89
N THR A 26 -4.91 11.39 1.49
CA THR A 26 -3.55 11.81 1.81
C THR A 26 -2.60 11.20 0.80
N GLY A 27 -1.85 12.03 0.11
CA GLY A 27 -0.86 11.58 -0.85
C GLY A 27 0.53 11.49 -0.24
N LYS A 28 1.53 11.43 -1.11
CA LYS A 28 2.93 11.49 -0.70
C LYS A 28 3.27 12.90 -0.24
N PRO A 29 3.99 13.07 0.88
CA PRO A 29 4.26 14.40 1.42
C PRO A 29 5.26 15.22 0.60
N HIS A 30 6.24 14.59 -0.02
CA HIS A 30 7.31 15.18 -0.82
C HIS A 30 8.31 16.04 -0.05
N THR A 31 7.95 16.60 1.10
CA THR A 31 8.85 17.38 1.96
C THR A 31 8.76 16.90 3.40
N GLU A 32 9.82 17.15 4.19
CA GLU A 32 9.82 16.79 5.61
C GLU A 32 8.75 17.56 6.38
N GLU A 33 8.54 18.82 6.03
CA GLU A 33 7.52 19.66 6.66
C GLU A 33 6.13 19.07 6.45
N ASN A 34 5.80 18.67 5.23
CA ASN A 34 4.51 18.06 4.91
C ASN A 34 4.36 16.70 5.58
N ALA A 35 5.44 15.91 5.66
CA ALA A 35 5.41 14.62 6.33
C ALA A 35 5.07 14.79 7.81
N GLY A 36 5.70 15.73 8.48
CA GLY A 36 5.41 16.04 9.88
C GLY A 36 3.97 16.50 10.07
N ALA A 37 3.46 17.33 9.15
CA ALA A 37 2.09 17.82 9.23
C ALA A 37 1.08 16.68 9.07
N GLN A 38 1.33 15.76 8.13
CA GLN A 38 0.47 14.60 7.94
C GLN A 38 0.42 13.72 9.19
N LEU A 39 1.57 13.44 9.79
CA LEU A 39 1.64 12.60 10.98
C LEU A 39 0.97 13.25 12.19
N ARG A 40 1.09 14.56 12.34
CA ARG A 40 0.40 15.29 13.42
C ARG A 40 -1.12 15.22 13.27
N LYS A 41 -1.59 15.24 12.05
CA LYS A 41 -3.01 15.12 11.75
C LYS A 41 -3.51 13.69 12.02
N ASP A 42 -2.70 12.69 11.70
CA ASP A 42 -3.09 11.29 11.78
C ASP A 42 -2.93 10.68 13.19
N ARG A 43 -2.12 11.27 14.05
CA ARG A 43 -1.85 10.69 15.37
C ARG A 43 -3.14 10.48 16.16
N GLY A 44 -3.28 9.30 16.76
CA GLY A 44 -4.47 8.92 17.52
C GLY A 44 -5.67 8.57 16.67
N ASN A 45 -5.54 8.52 15.34
CA ASN A 45 -6.63 8.27 14.41
C ASN A 45 -6.41 7.01 13.59
N ILE A 46 -7.44 6.60 12.86
CA ILE A 46 -7.37 5.48 11.94
C ILE A 46 -7.24 6.02 10.53
N VAL A 47 -6.20 5.58 9.82
CA VAL A 47 -6.01 5.90 8.41
C VAL A 47 -6.23 4.63 7.60
N THR A 48 -7.11 4.68 6.62
CA THR A 48 -7.35 3.55 5.73
C THR A 48 -6.53 3.73 4.47
N PHE A 49 -5.68 2.76 4.18
CA PHE A 49 -4.92 2.73 2.94
C PHE A 49 -5.65 1.85 1.93
N TYR A 50 -5.82 2.38 0.74
CA TYR A 50 -6.36 1.63 -0.39
C TYR A 50 -5.25 1.39 -1.37
N THR A 51 -4.97 0.12 -1.67
CA THR A 51 -3.99 -0.24 -2.67
C THR A 51 -4.73 -0.79 -3.87
N GLY A 52 -4.56 -0.13 -5.00
CA GLY A 52 -5.19 -0.51 -6.26
C GLY A 52 -4.26 -1.41 -7.05
N LEU A 53 -4.83 -2.47 -7.63
CA LEU A 53 -4.15 -3.32 -8.60
C LEU A 53 -4.92 -3.26 -9.90
N ALA A 54 -4.21 -3.07 -11.00
CA ALA A 54 -4.77 -3.17 -12.35
C ALA A 54 -4.00 -4.24 -13.09
N MET A 55 -4.74 -5.11 -13.80
CA MET A 55 -4.14 -6.17 -14.59
C MET A 55 -4.75 -6.15 -15.98
N PHE A 56 -3.90 -6.05 -16.98
CA PHE A 56 -4.30 -6.06 -18.38
C PHE A 56 -3.71 -7.26 -19.08
N ASN A 57 -4.58 -8.06 -19.74
CA ASN A 57 -4.15 -9.17 -20.55
C ASN A 57 -4.22 -8.75 -22.01
N SER A 58 -3.06 -8.50 -22.63
CA SER A 58 -2.99 -7.99 -24.00
C SER A 58 -3.43 -9.03 -25.04
N ALA A 59 -3.38 -10.31 -24.69
CA ALA A 59 -3.81 -11.37 -25.61
C ALA A 59 -5.33 -11.42 -25.77
N THR A 60 -6.06 -11.12 -24.69
CA THR A 60 -7.53 -11.19 -24.69
C THR A 60 -8.19 -9.83 -24.63
N GLY A 61 -7.45 -8.79 -24.30
CA GLY A 61 -8.00 -7.46 -24.04
C GLY A 61 -8.69 -7.33 -22.70
N HIS A 62 -8.63 -8.35 -21.84
CA HIS A 62 -9.30 -8.35 -20.56
C HIS A 62 -8.60 -7.43 -19.56
N VAL A 63 -9.38 -6.62 -18.83
CA VAL A 63 -8.87 -5.72 -17.81
C VAL A 63 -9.54 -6.06 -16.47
N GLN A 64 -8.74 -6.17 -15.43
CA GLN A 64 -9.21 -6.33 -14.06
C GLN A 64 -8.67 -5.21 -13.19
N THR A 65 -9.49 -4.71 -12.27
CA THR A 65 -9.06 -3.76 -11.26
C THR A 65 -9.60 -4.19 -9.91
N GLU A 66 -8.76 -4.06 -8.87
CA GLU A 66 -9.15 -4.37 -7.49
C GLU A 66 -8.55 -3.33 -6.56
N TRP A 67 -9.26 -3.03 -5.48
CA TRP A 67 -8.78 -2.16 -4.41
C TRP A 67 -8.78 -2.95 -3.12
N GLU A 68 -7.64 -2.94 -2.44
CA GLU A 68 -7.48 -3.64 -1.17
C GLU A 68 -7.35 -2.62 -0.04
N PRO A 69 -8.30 -2.58 0.90
CA PRO A 69 -8.21 -1.67 2.03
C PRO A 69 -7.35 -2.25 3.14
N PHE A 70 -6.69 -1.38 3.89
CA PHE A 70 -5.92 -1.77 5.07
C PHE A 70 -5.96 -0.62 6.08
N ASP A 71 -6.43 -0.91 7.30
CA ASP A 71 -6.58 0.09 8.34
C ASP A 71 -5.35 0.14 9.23
N VAL A 72 -4.85 1.34 9.45
CA VAL A 72 -3.71 1.60 10.32
C VAL A 72 -4.19 2.47 11.48
N HIS A 73 -4.06 1.93 12.69
CA HIS A 73 -4.37 2.69 13.91
C HIS A 73 -3.08 3.36 14.37
N VAL A 74 -3.00 4.67 14.21
CA VAL A 74 -1.82 5.44 14.55
C VAL A 74 -1.81 5.74 16.03
N ARG A 75 -0.67 5.51 16.70
CA ARG A 75 -0.54 5.81 18.12
C ARG A 75 -0.67 7.32 18.39
N GLN A 76 -0.87 7.67 19.64
CA GLN A 76 -0.67 9.05 20.08
C GLN A 76 0.83 9.32 20.05
N LEU A 77 1.24 10.16 19.13
CA LEU A 77 2.65 10.49 18.92
C LEU A 77 2.96 11.87 19.50
N SER A 78 4.11 12.00 20.16
CA SER A 78 4.59 13.31 20.53
C SER A 78 5.18 14.03 19.31
N ASP A 79 5.28 15.35 19.38
CA ASP A 79 5.91 16.10 18.30
C ASP A 79 7.37 15.68 18.12
N GLN A 80 8.06 15.35 19.21
CA GLN A 80 9.44 14.89 19.14
C GLN A 80 9.56 13.57 18.41
N GLU A 81 8.66 12.64 18.68
CA GLU A 81 8.64 11.34 17.97
C GLU A 81 8.44 11.54 16.48
N ILE A 82 7.52 12.43 16.10
CA ILE A 82 7.24 12.72 14.70
C ILE A 82 8.47 13.32 14.03
N ASP A 83 9.09 14.33 14.65
CA ASP A 83 10.26 14.99 14.09
C ASP A 83 11.43 14.02 13.93
N ASP A 84 11.65 13.17 14.92
CA ASP A 84 12.73 12.18 14.88
C ASP A 84 12.49 11.15 13.79
N TYR A 85 11.26 10.68 13.66
CA TYR A 85 10.90 9.72 12.62
C TYR A 85 11.11 10.30 11.21
N VAL A 86 10.59 11.51 10.98
CA VAL A 86 10.70 12.16 9.67
C VAL A 86 12.18 12.39 9.31
N ARG A 87 12.98 12.79 10.28
CA ARG A 87 14.40 13.04 10.05
C ARG A 87 15.16 11.76 9.72
N LYS A 88 14.85 10.66 10.41
CA LYS A 88 15.56 9.40 10.24
C LYS A 88 15.11 8.62 9.01
N GLU A 89 13.83 8.53 8.77
CA GLU A 89 13.28 7.69 7.70
C GLU A 89 13.00 8.42 6.41
N ARG A 90 12.80 9.74 6.48
CA ARG A 90 12.48 10.59 5.34
C ARG A 90 11.40 9.97 4.43
N PRO A 91 10.18 9.78 4.95
CA PRO A 91 9.12 9.08 4.22
C PRO A 91 8.45 9.97 3.16
N LEU A 92 9.22 10.65 2.34
CA LEU A 92 8.74 11.72 1.46
C LEU A 92 7.96 11.18 0.27
N GLN A 93 8.22 9.93 -0.11
CA GLN A 93 7.56 9.30 -1.24
C GLN A 93 6.58 8.20 -0.79
N CYS A 94 6.23 8.18 0.50
CA CYS A 94 5.32 7.19 1.06
C CYS A 94 3.96 7.83 1.34
N ALA A 95 2.87 7.20 0.87
CA ALA A 95 1.53 7.69 1.12
C ALA A 95 1.29 7.81 2.63
N GLY A 96 0.72 8.93 3.08
CA GLY A 96 0.45 9.16 4.50
C GLY A 96 1.69 9.31 5.36
N SER A 97 2.86 9.39 4.77
CA SER A 97 4.15 9.51 5.48
C SER A 97 4.55 8.27 6.28
N PHE A 98 4.04 7.09 5.90
CA PHE A 98 4.37 5.84 6.59
C PHE A 98 5.33 4.98 5.78
N LYS A 99 6.49 4.73 6.35
CA LYS A 99 7.48 3.80 5.80
C LYS A 99 7.46 2.54 6.66
N SER A 100 6.51 1.65 6.35
CA SER A 100 6.19 0.51 7.22
C SER A 100 7.31 -0.52 7.32
N GLU A 101 8.17 -0.64 6.30
CA GLU A 101 9.31 -1.57 6.33
C GLU A 101 10.50 -1.06 7.14
N GLY A 102 10.45 0.21 7.61
CA GLY A 102 11.47 0.79 8.47
C GLY A 102 10.93 1.05 9.86
N LEU A 103 11.25 2.23 10.43
CA LEU A 103 10.77 2.62 11.75
C LEU A 103 9.28 2.94 11.77
N GLY A 104 8.64 3.01 10.60
CA GLY A 104 7.22 3.34 10.50
C GLY A 104 6.32 2.40 11.29
N ILE A 105 6.73 1.13 11.44
CA ILE A 105 5.94 0.18 12.23
C ILE A 105 5.76 0.63 13.68
N GLY A 106 6.72 1.39 14.21
CA GLY A 106 6.64 1.92 15.58
C GLY A 106 5.61 3.02 15.77
N LEU A 107 5.06 3.56 14.69
CA LEU A 107 4.02 4.58 14.75
C LEU A 107 2.63 3.98 14.94
N PHE A 108 2.50 2.68 14.76
CA PHE A 108 1.22 2.01 14.72
C PHE A 108 0.88 1.38 16.06
N GLU A 109 -0.36 1.53 16.47
CA GLU A 109 -0.92 0.83 17.62
C GLU A 109 -1.48 -0.51 17.21
N ARG A 110 -2.10 -0.57 16.03
CA ARG A 110 -2.80 -1.76 15.55
C ARG A 110 -2.95 -1.70 14.04
N LEU A 111 -2.93 -2.86 13.41
CA LEU A 111 -3.12 -3.01 11.97
C LEU A 111 -4.29 -3.94 11.71
N GLU A 112 -5.18 -3.57 10.80
CA GLU A 112 -6.33 -4.38 10.44
C GLU A 112 -6.49 -4.44 8.93
N GLY A 113 -6.43 -5.65 8.38
CA GLY A 113 -6.61 -5.88 6.97
C GLY A 113 -6.40 -7.33 6.65
N ARG A 114 -6.81 -7.73 5.46
CA ARG A 114 -6.75 -9.11 5.02
C ARG A 114 -5.33 -9.56 4.69
N ASP A 115 -4.48 -8.65 4.23
CA ASP A 115 -3.14 -8.98 3.76
C ASP A 115 -2.15 -7.90 4.20
N PRO A 116 -1.22 -8.21 5.11
CA PRO A 116 -0.22 -7.22 5.57
C PRO A 116 0.69 -6.72 4.45
N ASN A 117 0.83 -7.45 3.34
CA ASN A 117 1.63 -7.00 2.21
C ASN A 117 1.02 -5.79 1.52
N THR A 118 -0.26 -5.50 1.78
CA THR A 118 -0.95 -4.33 1.26
C THR A 118 -0.23 -3.04 1.66
N LEU A 119 0.32 -2.97 2.87
CA LEU A 119 1.01 -1.78 3.34
C LEU A 119 2.30 -1.48 2.58
N VAL A 120 2.95 -2.50 2.04
CA VAL A 120 4.15 -2.29 1.24
C VAL A 120 3.83 -2.14 -0.25
N GLY A 121 2.55 -2.06 -0.58
CA GLY A 121 2.10 -1.69 -1.92
C GLY A 121 1.71 -2.84 -2.84
N LEU A 122 1.73 -4.09 -2.36
CA LEU A 122 1.37 -5.22 -3.20
C LEU A 122 0.52 -6.24 -2.43
N PRO A 123 -0.82 -6.14 -2.51
CA PRO A 123 -1.72 -7.08 -1.86
C PRO A 123 -1.70 -8.42 -2.60
N LEU A 124 -0.92 -9.36 -2.07
CA LEU A 124 -0.67 -10.64 -2.72
C LEU A 124 -1.91 -11.53 -2.83
N ILE A 125 -2.81 -11.46 -1.84
CA ILE A 125 -4.05 -12.25 -1.89
C ILE A 125 -4.91 -11.81 -3.07
N ALA A 126 -5.08 -10.49 -3.23
CA ALA A 126 -5.83 -9.95 -4.37
C ALA A 126 -5.16 -10.29 -5.69
N LEU A 127 -3.83 -10.19 -5.74
CA LEU A 127 -3.07 -10.54 -6.94
C LEU A 127 -3.31 -11.98 -7.35
N CYS A 128 -3.25 -12.92 -6.41
CA CYS A 128 -3.49 -14.33 -6.71
C CYS A 128 -4.92 -14.56 -7.22
N GLN A 129 -5.90 -13.87 -6.66
CA GLN A 129 -7.28 -13.96 -7.15
C GLN A 129 -7.40 -13.47 -8.58
N MET A 130 -6.73 -12.37 -8.91
CA MET A 130 -6.77 -11.82 -10.27
C MET A 130 -6.09 -12.76 -11.27
N LEU A 131 -4.99 -13.38 -10.89
CA LEU A 131 -4.30 -14.35 -11.74
C LEU A 131 -5.17 -15.58 -12.00
N ARG A 132 -5.90 -16.04 -10.99
CA ARG A 132 -6.81 -17.16 -11.17
C ARG A 132 -7.93 -16.84 -12.17
N ARG A 133 -8.42 -15.59 -12.16
CA ARG A 133 -9.43 -15.15 -13.14
C ARG A 133 -8.89 -15.19 -14.56
N GLU A 134 -7.57 -15.00 -14.73
CA GLU A 134 -6.92 -15.13 -16.02
C GLU A 134 -6.51 -16.57 -16.31
N GLN A 135 -7.00 -17.54 -15.52
CA GLN A 135 -6.65 -18.96 -15.63
C GLN A 135 -5.15 -19.20 -15.45
N ARG A 136 -4.52 -18.41 -14.57
CA ARG A 136 -3.08 -18.49 -14.27
C ARG A 136 -2.87 -18.57 -12.78
N ASN A 137 -3.33 -19.68 -12.18
CA ASN A 137 -3.20 -19.87 -10.73
C ASN A 137 -1.75 -20.12 -10.37
N PRO A 138 -1.13 -19.29 -9.51
CA PRO A 138 0.26 -19.47 -9.09
C PRO A 138 0.51 -20.81 -8.41
N LEU A 139 -0.53 -21.42 -7.83
CA LEU A 139 -0.39 -22.72 -7.15
C LEU A 139 -0.39 -23.89 -8.11
N GLN A 140 -0.70 -23.67 -9.37
CA GLN A 140 -0.82 -24.74 -10.38
C GLN A 140 0.34 -24.75 -11.37
N SER A 141 1.28 -23.87 -11.21
CA SER A 141 2.43 -23.86 -12.10
C SER A 141 3.45 -24.94 -11.72
#